data_9f70fcbd5b01ae89454f7fddc37de84f
#
_entry.id   9f70fcbd5b01ae89454f7fddc37de84f
#
_cell.length_a   1.000
_cell.length_b   1.000
_cell.length_c   1.000
_cell.angle_alpha   90.00
_cell.angle_beta   90.00
_cell.angle_gamma   90.00
#
_symmetry.space_group_name_H-M   'P 1'
#
loop_
_entity.id
_entity.type
_entity.pdbx_description
1 polymer ?
#
loop_
_entity_poly.entity_id
_entity_poly.type
_entity_poly.pdbx_seq_one_letter_code
_entity_poly.pdbx_strand_id
1 'polypeptide(L)'
;ADSFRMYKFVMSTLSTLVTIYLLLSLILTVAISWCINRLILHPLRNIARELNAIPAKELVGHQLALPRLHQDDEIGMLVRSYNLNQQLLQRHYEEQNENAMRFPVSDLPNKALLMEMLEQVVARKQTTALMIITCETLRDTAGVLKEAQREILLLTLVEKLKSVLSPRMILAQISGYDFAVIANGVQEPWHAITLGQQVLTIMSERLPIERIQLRPHCSIGVAMFYGDLTAEQLYSRAISAAFTARHKRKNLV
;
A
#
# COMPACT_ATOMS: atom_id res chain seq x y z
N ALA A 1 6.43 -50.27 -81.76
CA ALA A 1 5.28 -49.45 -81.46
C ALA A 1 4.80 -49.63 -80.00
N ASP A 2 4.96 -50.76 -79.38
CA ASP A 2 4.45 -51.03 -78.01
C ASP A 2 5.34 -50.39 -76.90
N SER A 3 6.65 -50.40 -77.07
CA SER A 3 7.53 -49.77 -76.09
C SER A 3 7.37 -48.31 -75.93
N PHE A 4 7.03 -47.56 -76.98
CA PHE A 4 6.76 -46.17 -76.97
C PHE A 4 5.42 -45.78 -76.31
N ARG A 5 4.41 -46.65 -76.52
CA ARG A 5 3.09 -46.55 -75.81
C ARG A 5 3.24 -46.77 -74.32
N MET A 6 4.02 -47.78 -73.96
CA MET A 6 4.30 -48.11 -72.56
C MET A 6 5.09 -46.99 -71.88
N TYR A 7 6.09 -46.44 -72.55
CA TYR A 7 6.83 -45.29 -72.05
C TYR A 7 5.94 -44.05 -71.77
N LYS A 8 5.06 -43.72 -72.77
CA LYS A 8 4.08 -42.64 -72.60
C LYS A 8 3.12 -42.89 -71.44
N PHE A 9 2.63 -44.10 -71.27
CA PHE A 9 1.74 -44.46 -70.19
C PHE A 9 2.44 -44.35 -68.82
N VAL A 10 3.67 -44.88 -68.71
CA VAL A 10 4.45 -44.79 -67.47
C VAL A 10 4.75 -43.31 -67.12
N MET A 11 5.14 -42.50 -68.09
CA MET A 11 5.41 -41.07 -67.87
C MET A 11 4.14 -40.29 -67.52
N SER A 12 3.02 -40.56 -68.13
CA SER A 12 1.73 -39.94 -67.79
C SER A 12 1.28 -40.31 -66.37
N THR A 13 1.41 -41.59 -65.99
CA THR A 13 1.08 -42.11 -64.64
C THR A 13 2.01 -41.47 -63.61
N LEU A 14 3.31 -41.39 -63.85
CA LEU A 14 4.27 -40.77 -62.98
C LEU A 14 3.99 -39.27 -62.79
N SER A 15 3.72 -38.54 -63.89
CA SER A 15 3.33 -37.12 -63.84
C SER A 15 2.07 -36.90 -63.02
N THR A 16 1.04 -37.76 -63.21
CA THR A 16 -0.19 -37.69 -62.42
C THR A 16 0.07 -37.95 -60.92
N LEU A 17 0.88 -38.96 -60.58
CA LEU A 17 1.21 -39.25 -59.21
C LEU A 17 2.00 -38.10 -58.54
N VAL A 18 2.97 -37.49 -59.25
CA VAL A 18 3.72 -36.34 -58.75
C VAL A 18 2.81 -35.14 -58.55
N THR A 19 1.88 -34.90 -59.47
CA THR A 19 0.91 -33.77 -59.34
C THR A 19 -0.01 -33.98 -58.14
N ILE A 20 -0.53 -35.20 -57.92
CA ILE A 20 -1.35 -35.53 -56.76
C ILE A 20 -0.57 -35.36 -55.49
N TYR A 21 0.68 -35.83 -55.45
CA TYR A 21 1.56 -35.66 -54.28
C TYR A 21 1.79 -34.17 -53.93
N LEU A 22 2.10 -33.35 -54.92
CA LEU A 22 2.32 -31.91 -54.73
C LEU A 22 1.04 -31.20 -54.26
N LEU A 23 -0.14 -31.57 -54.79
CA LEU A 23 -1.41 -30.99 -54.30
C LEU A 23 -1.72 -31.41 -52.86
N LEU A 24 -1.51 -32.68 -52.51
CA LEU A 24 -1.69 -33.15 -51.14
C LEU A 24 -0.71 -32.46 -50.18
N SER A 25 0.54 -32.33 -50.57
CA SER A 25 1.56 -31.61 -49.80
C SER A 25 1.18 -30.15 -49.58
N LEU A 26 0.68 -29.47 -50.60
CA LEU A 26 0.20 -28.06 -50.50
C LEU A 26 -1.00 -27.94 -49.56
N ILE A 27 -2.01 -28.81 -49.73
CA ILE A 27 -3.19 -28.84 -48.85
C ILE A 27 -2.78 -29.07 -47.39
N LEU A 28 -1.92 -30.05 -47.14
CA LEU A 28 -1.43 -30.38 -45.80
C LEU A 28 -0.65 -29.20 -45.18
N THR A 29 0.22 -28.54 -45.94
CA THR A 29 0.98 -27.38 -45.48
C THR A 29 0.06 -26.24 -45.11
N VAL A 30 -0.93 -25.92 -45.93
CA VAL A 30 -1.93 -24.86 -45.66
C VAL A 30 -2.74 -25.19 -44.40
N ALA A 31 -3.20 -26.46 -44.29
CA ALA A 31 -3.96 -26.92 -43.13
C ALA A 31 -3.16 -26.83 -41.83
N ILE A 32 -1.90 -27.29 -41.82
CA ILE A 32 -1.00 -27.18 -40.66
C ILE A 32 -0.73 -25.70 -40.30
N SER A 33 -0.42 -24.87 -41.29
CA SER A 33 -0.20 -23.43 -41.09
C SER A 33 -1.43 -22.74 -40.48
N TRP A 34 -2.63 -23.08 -40.98
CA TRP A 34 -3.87 -22.57 -40.44
C TRP A 34 -4.11 -23.02 -39.00
N CYS A 35 -3.87 -24.31 -38.68
CA CYS A 35 -3.98 -24.84 -37.33
C CYS A 35 -3.01 -24.15 -36.36
N ILE A 36 -1.75 -23.99 -36.73
CA ILE A 36 -0.72 -23.33 -35.90
C ILE A 36 -1.13 -21.88 -35.65
N ASN A 37 -1.55 -21.16 -36.69
CA ASN A 37 -1.98 -19.77 -36.56
C ASN A 37 -3.19 -19.62 -35.63
N ARG A 38 -4.17 -20.50 -35.76
CA ARG A 38 -5.41 -20.39 -34.97
C ARG A 38 -5.27 -20.89 -33.54
N LEU A 39 -4.53 -21.99 -33.32
CA LEU A 39 -4.44 -22.62 -32.01
C LEU A 39 -3.30 -22.07 -31.16
N ILE A 40 -2.23 -21.58 -31.76
CA ILE A 40 -1.05 -21.12 -31.04
C ILE A 40 -0.84 -19.61 -31.15
N LEU A 41 -0.70 -19.10 -32.40
CA LEU A 41 -0.32 -17.70 -32.61
C LEU A 41 -1.40 -16.71 -32.19
N HIS A 42 -2.66 -17.02 -32.45
CA HIS A 42 -3.76 -16.13 -32.11
C HIS A 42 -3.93 -15.93 -30.58
N PRO A 43 -3.94 -16.97 -29.74
CA PRO A 43 -3.96 -16.82 -28.28
C PRO A 43 -2.75 -16.04 -27.75
N LEU A 44 -1.54 -16.36 -28.21
CA LEU A 44 -0.31 -15.66 -27.81
C LEU A 44 -0.32 -14.19 -28.17
N ARG A 45 -0.79 -13.84 -29.38
CA ARG A 45 -0.94 -12.43 -29.80
C ARG A 45 -1.95 -11.68 -28.94
N ASN A 46 -3.03 -12.33 -28.55
CA ASN A 46 -4.03 -11.70 -27.68
C ASN A 46 -3.45 -11.41 -26.31
N ILE A 47 -2.76 -12.38 -25.69
CA ILE A 47 -2.06 -12.19 -24.41
C ILE A 47 -1.03 -11.06 -24.53
N ALA A 48 -0.21 -11.05 -25.58
CA ALA A 48 0.79 -10.00 -25.78
C ALA A 48 0.17 -8.61 -25.95
N ARG A 49 -0.95 -8.50 -26.67
CA ARG A 49 -1.67 -7.22 -26.84
C ARG A 49 -2.27 -6.75 -25.52
N GLU A 50 -2.89 -7.64 -24.77
CA GLU A 50 -3.46 -7.35 -23.47
C GLU A 50 -2.39 -6.80 -22.52
N LEU A 51 -1.25 -7.49 -22.40
CA LEU A 51 -0.13 -7.05 -21.58
C LEU A 51 0.45 -5.69 -22.02
N ASN A 52 0.56 -5.43 -23.31
CA ASN A 52 1.06 -4.16 -23.83
C ASN A 52 0.06 -3.00 -23.68
N ALA A 53 -1.21 -3.27 -23.53
CA ALA A 53 -2.26 -2.26 -23.40
C ALA A 53 -2.44 -1.78 -21.94
N ILE A 54 -1.87 -2.48 -20.96
CA ILE A 54 -2.04 -2.15 -19.55
C ILE A 54 -1.15 -0.95 -19.17
N PRO A 55 -1.73 0.12 -18.61
CA PRO A 55 -0.96 1.23 -18.07
C PRO A 55 -0.06 0.75 -16.91
N ALA A 56 1.14 1.32 -16.78
CA ALA A 56 2.10 0.92 -15.75
C ALA A 56 1.54 0.97 -14.31
N LYS A 57 0.54 1.83 -14.06
CA LYS A 57 -0.13 1.95 -12.76
C LYS A 57 -1.10 0.80 -12.45
N GLU A 58 -1.60 0.12 -13.47
CA GLU A 58 -2.59 -0.95 -13.33
C GLU A 58 -1.97 -2.34 -13.57
N LEU A 59 -0.65 -2.38 -13.76
CA LEU A 59 0.08 -3.62 -14.04
C LEU A 59 0.08 -4.58 -12.84
N VAL A 60 0.12 -4.04 -11.63
CA VAL A 60 0.14 -4.85 -10.40
C VAL A 60 -1.27 -5.37 -10.11
N GLY A 61 -1.39 -6.68 -9.96
CA GLY A 61 -2.65 -7.36 -9.69
C GLY A 61 -3.51 -7.65 -10.93
N HIS A 62 -3.08 -7.26 -12.14
CA HIS A 62 -3.79 -7.60 -13.37
C HIS A 62 -3.78 -9.10 -13.62
N GLN A 63 -4.93 -9.66 -13.94
CA GLN A 63 -5.09 -11.09 -14.23
C GLN A 63 -5.48 -11.28 -15.69
N LEU A 64 -4.77 -12.21 -16.34
CA LEU A 64 -5.08 -12.64 -17.70
C LEU A 64 -6.21 -13.67 -17.69
N ALA A 65 -7.11 -13.56 -18.65
CA ALA A 65 -8.16 -14.56 -18.85
C ALA A 65 -7.54 -15.86 -19.41
N LEU A 66 -7.91 -17.00 -18.82
CA LEU A 66 -7.48 -18.31 -19.29
C LEU A 66 -8.21 -18.66 -20.59
N PRO A 67 -7.52 -18.89 -21.72
CA PRO A 67 -8.18 -19.27 -22.97
C PRO A 67 -8.86 -20.64 -22.82
N ARG A 68 -10.10 -20.77 -23.26
CA ARG A 68 -10.94 -21.98 -23.09
C ARG A 68 -10.33 -23.26 -23.66
N LEU A 69 -9.55 -23.14 -24.75
CA LEU A 69 -8.92 -24.28 -25.45
C LEU A 69 -7.55 -24.66 -24.85
N HIS A 70 -7.02 -23.88 -23.91
CA HIS A 70 -5.67 -24.00 -23.38
C HIS A 70 -5.67 -24.15 -21.85
N GLN A 71 -6.63 -24.92 -21.32
CA GLN A 71 -6.75 -25.08 -19.87
C GLN A 71 -5.63 -25.92 -19.26
N ASP A 72 -5.17 -26.94 -19.97
CA ASP A 72 -4.23 -27.94 -19.46
C ASP A 72 -2.93 -28.04 -20.28
N ASP A 73 -2.63 -27.08 -21.12
CA ASP A 73 -1.41 -27.02 -21.93
C ASP A 73 -0.43 -25.93 -21.42
N GLU A 74 0.68 -25.75 -22.16
CA GLU A 74 1.75 -24.79 -21.82
C GLU A 74 1.26 -23.33 -21.81
N ILE A 75 0.30 -22.98 -22.65
CA ILE A 75 -0.31 -21.63 -22.67
C ILE A 75 -1.13 -21.42 -21.41
N GLY A 76 -1.92 -22.39 -21.01
CA GLY A 76 -2.66 -22.37 -19.76
C GLY A 76 -1.75 -22.31 -18.53
N MET A 77 -0.64 -23.05 -18.56
CA MET A 77 0.38 -23.00 -17.51
C MET A 77 1.03 -21.62 -17.43
N LEU A 78 1.36 -20.99 -18.54
CA LEU A 78 1.91 -19.65 -18.62
C LEU A 78 0.95 -18.61 -17.99
N VAL A 79 -0.33 -18.65 -18.36
CA VAL A 79 -1.36 -17.74 -17.83
C VAL A 79 -1.54 -17.94 -16.32
N ARG A 80 -1.61 -19.17 -15.84
CA ARG A 80 -1.70 -19.45 -14.39
C ARG A 80 -0.47 -18.96 -13.63
N SER A 81 0.73 -19.19 -14.15
CA SER A 81 1.98 -18.74 -13.54
C SER A 81 2.06 -17.21 -13.50
N TYR A 82 1.65 -16.55 -14.57
CA TYR A 82 1.55 -15.08 -14.60
C TYR A 82 0.58 -14.57 -13.54
N ASN A 83 -0.64 -15.11 -13.50
CA ASN A 83 -1.66 -14.69 -12.54
C ASN A 83 -1.22 -14.92 -11.08
N LEU A 84 -0.56 -16.04 -10.80
CA LEU A 84 -0.01 -16.30 -9.46
C LEU A 84 1.07 -15.28 -9.09
N ASN A 85 1.99 -14.97 -10.00
CA ASN A 85 3.02 -13.96 -9.78
C ASN A 85 2.41 -12.58 -9.54
N GLN A 86 1.36 -12.21 -10.26
CA GLN A 86 0.64 -10.95 -10.05
C GLN A 86 -0.03 -10.89 -8.67
N GLN A 87 -0.61 -11.98 -8.20
CA GLN A 87 -1.18 -12.05 -6.85
C GLN A 87 -0.11 -11.91 -5.77
N LEU A 88 1.05 -12.53 -5.95
CA LEU A 88 2.18 -12.40 -5.01
C LEU A 88 2.73 -10.97 -4.99
N LEU A 89 2.90 -10.36 -6.15
CA LEU A 89 3.34 -8.96 -6.26
C LEU A 89 2.34 -8.01 -5.59
N GLN A 90 1.05 -8.23 -5.78
CA GLN A 90 0.01 -7.43 -5.14
C GLN A 90 0.08 -7.54 -3.61
N ARG A 91 0.19 -8.76 -3.07
CA ARG A 91 0.36 -8.95 -1.62
C ARG A 91 1.59 -8.26 -1.08
N HIS A 92 2.74 -8.39 -1.73
CA HIS A 92 3.95 -7.69 -1.33
C HIS A 92 3.80 -6.18 -1.37
N TYR A 93 3.11 -5.65 -2.37
CA TYR A 93 2.83 -4.22 -2.47
C TYR A 93 1.91 -3.74 -1.34
N GLU A 94 0.86 -4.50 -1.03
CA GLU A 94 -0.07 -4.23 0.07
C GLU A 94 0.66 -4.27 1.43
N GLU A 95 1.47 -5.31 1.70
CA GLU A 95 2.29 -5.45 2.90
C GLU A 95 3.30 -4.30 3.05
N GLN A 96 3.97 -3.90 1.97
CA GLN A 96 4.90 -2.77 1.99
C GLN A 96 4.16 -1.45 2.21
N ASN A 97 2.98 -1.28 1.65
CA ASN A 97 2.18 -0.08 1.81
C ASN A 97 1.60 0.02 3.24
N GLU A 98 1.14 -1.09 3.82
CA GLU A 98 0.72 -1.15 5.22
C GLU A 98 1.89 -0.83 6.16
N ASN A 99 3.07 -1.38 5.94
CA ASN A 99 4.28 -1.07 6.69
C ASN A 99 4.73 0.39 6.50
N ALA A 100 4.55 0.96 5.29
CA ALA A 100 4.84 2.37 5.02
C ALA A 100 3.85 3.35 5.67
N MET A 101 2.68 2.89 6.12
CA MET A 101 1.64 3.67 6.79
C MET A 101 1.72 3.62 8.31
N ARG A 102 2.62 2.82 8.88
CA ARG A 102 2.79 2.67 10.33
C ARG A 102 4.20 3.02 10.78
N PHE A 103 4.29 3.46 12.03
CA PHE A 103 5.58 3.75 12.67
C PHE A 103 6.21 2.44 13.18
N PRO A 104 7.51 2.17 12.91
CA PRO A 104 8.09 0.82 13.07
C PRO A 104 8.00 0.23 14.48
N VAL A 105 8.27 1.01 15.52
CA VAL A 105 8.36 0.49 16.90
C VAL A 105 7.00 0.49 17.58
N SER A 106 6.25 1.56 17.46
CA SER A 106 4.96 1.73 18.15
C SER A 106 3.79 1.06 17.45
N ASP A 107 3.95 0.69 16.19
CA ASP A 107 2.88 0.20 15.28
C ASP A 107 1.68 1.16 15.18
N LEU A 108 1.88 2.41 15.53
CA LEU A 108 0.86 3.45 15.39
C LEU A 108 0.80 3.96 13.95
N PRO A 109 -0.37 4.43 13.49
CA PRO A 109 -0.46 5.19 12.25
C PRO A 109 0.63 6.27 12.18
N ASN A 110 1.30 6.35 11.05
CA ASN A 110 2.26 7.42 10.80
C ASN A 110 1.56 8.69 10.25
N LYS A 111 2.33 9.71 9.90
CA LYS A 111 1.79 10.95 9.35
C LYS A 111 0.96 10.72 8.07
N ALA A 112 1.39 9.83 7.19
CA ALA A 112 0.67 9.55 5.94
C ALA A 112 -0.72 8.96 6.20
N LEU A 113 -0.81 7.93 7.05
CA LEU A 113 -2.07 7.32 7.45
C LEU A 113 -2.94 8.27 8.28
N LEU A 114 -2.32 9.08 9.16
CA LEU A 114 -3.02 10.12 9.91
C LEU A 114 -3.72 11.11 8.98
N MET A 115 -3.03 11.59 7.94
CA MET A 115 -3.60 12.54 6.98
C MET A 115 -4.75 11.93 6.19
N GLU A 116 -4.64 10.68 5.77
CA GLU A 116 -5.72 9.97 5.10
C GLU A 116 -6.97 9.83 6.02
N MET A 117 -6.76 9.44 7.27
CA MET A 117 -7.85 9.37 8.26
C MET A 117 -8.47 10.74 8.53
N LEU A 118 -7.65 11.78 8.56
CA LEU A 118 -8.11 13.16 8.78
C LEU A 118 -8.95 13.67 7.60
N GLU A 119 -8.56 13.34 6.37
CA GLU A 119 -9.36 13.64 5.18
C GLU A 119 -10.74 12.99 5.22
N GLN A 120 -10.82 11.74 5.70
CA GLN A 120 -12.10 11.06 5.89
C GLN A 120 -12.99 11.75 6.93
N VAL A 121 -12.41 12.23 8.03
CA VAL A 121 -13.13 12.96 9.08
C VAL A 121 -13.64 14.30 8.54
N VAL A 122 -12.80 15.02 7.82
CA VAL A 122 -13.16 16.30 7.17
C VAL A 122 -14.27 16.10 6.14
N ALA A 123 -14.20 15.04 5.33
CA ALA A 123 -15.24 14.72 4.33
C ALA A 123 -16.61 14.45 4.97
N ARG A 124 -16.64 13.86 6.17
CA ARG A 124 -17.86 13.62 6.93
C ARG A 124 -18.43 14.86 7.62
N LYS A 125 -17.69 15.98 7.62
CA LYS A 125 -18.04 17.25 8.28
C LYS A 125 -18.43 17.11 9.76
N GLN A 126 -17.86 16.11 10.45
CA GLN A 126 -18.10 15.90 11.87
C GLN A 126 -17.18 16.78 12.71
N THR A 127 -17.74 17.46 13.69
CA THR A 127 -16.94 18.24 14.66
C THR A 127 -15.98 17.31 15.38
N THR A 128 -14.71 17.68 15.35
CA THR A 128 -13.63 16.92 15.98
C THR A 128 -12.49 17.86 16.42
N ALA A 129 -11.61 17.36 17.26
CA ALA A 129 -10.39 18.05 17.63
C ALA A 129 -9.17 17.26 17.13
N LEU A 130 -8.18 17.95 16.61
CA LEU A 130 -6.86 17.40 16.37
C LEU A 130 -5.89 17.91 17.43
N MET A 131 -5.30 17.00 18.17
CA MET A 131 -4.34 17.29 19.22
C MET A 131 -2.95 16.83 18.77
N ILE A 132 -1.95 17.69 18.85
CA ILE A 132 -0.54 17.36 18.63
C ILE A 132 0.16 17.38 19.99
N ILE A 133 0.86 16.31 20.30
CA ILE A 133 1.60 16.11 21.54
C ILE A 133 3.08 15.97 21.19
N THR A 134 3.88 16.95 21.58
CA THR A 134 5.34 16.89 21.45
C THR A 134 5.95 16.43 22.76
N CYS A 135 6.58 15.26 22.76
CA CYS A 135 7.30 14.75 23.93
C CYS A 135 8.75 15.22 23.89
N GLU A 136 9.07 16.26 24.60
CA GLU A 136 10.42 16.88 24.62
C GLU A 136 11.45 15.92 25.19
N THR A 137 11.09 15.09 26.16
CA THR A 137 11.97 14.10 26.75
C THR A 137 12.45 13.06 25.73
N LEU A 138 11.59 12.58 24.84
CA LEU A 138 12.01 11.69 23.75
C LEU A 138 13.02 12.35 22.81
N ARG A 139 12.85 13.64 22.56
CA ARG A 139 13.78 14.41 21.73
C ARG A 139 15.09 14.66 22.44
N ASP A 140 15.04 15.13 23.70
CA ASP A 140 16.22 15.56 24.45
C ASP A 140 17.07 14.36 24.94
N THR A 141 16.47 13.18 25.04
CA THR A 141 17.19 11.92 25.34
C THR A 141 17.75 11.23 24.11
N ALA A 142 17.51 11.77 22.90
CA ALA A 142 18.13 11.29 21.68
C ALA A 142 19.66 11.41 21.79
N GLY A 143 20.38 10.26 21.70
CA GLY A 143 21.82 10.21 21.86
C GLY A 143 22.32 10.08 23.30
N VAL A 144 21.45 10.22 24.33
CA VAL A 144 21.79 9.99 25.76
C VAL A 144 21.39 8.58 26.18
N LEU A 145 20.16 8.17 25.86
CA LEU A 145 19.66 6.83 26.12
C LEU A 145 20.11 5.86 25.03
N LYS A 146 20.37 4.61 25.42
CA LYS A 146 20.55 3.51 24.46
C LYS A 146 19.25 3.27 23.69
N GLU A 147 19.35 2.74 22.48
CA GLU A 147 18.20 2.50 21.61
C GLU A 147 17.11 1.65 22.29
N ALA A 148 17.50 0.55 22.93
CA ALA A 148 16.56 -0.28 23.69
C ALA A 148 15.84 0.49 24.83
N GLN A 149 16.53 1.39 25.51
CA GLN A 149 15.92 2.23 26.57
C GLN A 149 14.94 3.25 25.99
N ARG A 150 15.24 3.80 24.80
CA ARG A 150 14.34 4.70 24.09
C ARG A 150 13.09 4.00 23.61
N GLU A 151 13.21 2.77 23.12
CA GLU A 151 12.06 1.95 22.73
C GLU A 151 11.15 1.66 23.93
N ILE A 152 11.72 1.28 25.09
CA ILE A 152 10.96 1.07 26.33
C ILE A 152 10.24 2.36 26.74
N LEU A 153 10.95 3.49 26.71
CA LEU A 153 10.35 4.80 27.02
C LEU A 153 9.19 5.12 26.06
N LEU A 154 9.41 4.97 24.75
CA LEU A 154 8.40 5.20 23.73
C LEU A 154 7.15 4.34 23.94
N LEU A 155 7.32 3.04 24.09
CA LEU A 155 6.22 2.10 24.29
C LEU A 155 5.45 2.38 25.57
N THR A 156 6.16 2.72 26.66
CA THR A 156 5.54 3.09 27.94
C THR A 156 4.70 4.36 27.78
N LEU A 157 5.19 5.36 27.07
CA LEU A 157 4.45 6.59 26.80
C LEU A 157 3.23 6.34 25.91
N VAL A 158 3.34 5.47 24.90
CA VAL A 158 2.22 5.07 24.04
C VAL A 158 1.12 4.37 24.85
N GLU A 159 1.48 3.45 25.76
CA GLU A 159 0.51 2.78 26.63
C GLU A 159 -0.19 3.77 27.57
N LYS A 160 0.54 4.74 28.12
CA LYS A 160 -0.05 5.82 28.92
C LYS A 160 -1.02 6.67 28.12
N LEU A 161 -0.66 7.04 26.88
CA LEU A 161 -1.57 7.79 25.99
C LEU A 161 -2.84 6.98 25.70
N LYS A 162 -2.69 5.71 25.37
CA LYS A 162 -3.84 4.82 25.10
C LYS A 162 -4.77 4.69 26.31
N SER A 163 -4.24 4.72 27.53
CA SER A 163 -5.06 4.58 28.75
C SER A 163 -6.00 5.76 29.02
N VAL A 164 -5.69 6.94 28.49
CA VAL A 164 -6.52 8.17 28.63
C VAL A 164 -7.48 8.37 27.49
N LEU A 165 -7.12 7.82 26.30
CA LEU A 165 -7.90 8.01 25.09
C LEU A 165 -9.08 7.03 25.03
N SER A 166 -10.24 7.53 24.58
CA SER A 166 -11.38 6.65 24.32
C SER A 166 -11.15 5.78 23.08
N PRO A 167 -11.82 4.61 22.96
CA PRO A 167 -11.69 3.73 21.79
C PRO A 167 -12.07 4.37 20.44
N ARG A 168 -12.81 5.48 20.47
CA ARG A 168 -13.20 6.21 19.26
C ARG A 168 -12.14 7.20 18.79
N MET A 169 -11.15 7.48 19.62
CA MET A 169 -10.06 8.38 19.30
C MET A 169 -8.94 7.61 18.60
N ILE A 170 -8.26 8.28 17.69
CA ILE A 170 -7.17 7.70 16.90
C ILE A 170 -5.86 8.32 17.38
N LEU A 171 -4.95 7.47 17.85
CA LEU A 171 -3.58 7.86 18.20
C LEU A 171 -2.65 7.53 17.05
N ALA A 172 -1.84 8.48 16.64
CA ALA A 172 -0.82 8.35 15.61
C ALA A 172 0.54 8.86 16.12
N GLN A 173 1.62 8.37 15.53
CA GLN A 173 2.97 8.87 15.75
C GLN A 173 3.47 9.51 14.47
N ILE A 174 3.80 10.80 14.50
CA ILE A 174 4.19 11.59 13.31
C ILE A 174 5.69 11.81 13.19
N SER A 175 6.41 11.70 14.29
CA SER A 175 7.87 11.73 14.31
C SER A 175 8.42 10.90 15.48
N GLY A 176 9.73 10.87 15.67
CA GLY A 176 10.37 10.16 16.79
C GLY A 176 9.97 10.70 18.18
N TYR A 177 9.29 11.83 18.27
CA TYR A 177 8.90 12.49 19.53
C TYR A 177 7.56 13.22 19.48
N ASP A 178 6.86 13.21 18.33
CA ASP A 178 5.56 13.84 18.15
C ASP A 178 4.46 12.80 17.92
N PHE A 179 3.36 12.98 18.62
CA PHE A 179 2.14 12.19 18.48
C PHE A 179 0.99 13.08 18.06
N ALA A 180 -0.01 12.49 17.45
CA ALA A 180 -1.26 13.13 17.09
C ALA A 180 -2.44 12.33 17.58
N VAL A 181 -3.49 12.99 18.01
CA VAL A 181 -4.76 12.37 18.40
C VAL A 181 -5.89 13.03 17.62
N ILE A 182 -6.61 12.22 16.85
CA ILE A 182 -7.90 12.63 16.30
C ILE A 182 -8.95 12.31 17.37
N ALA A 183 -9.42 13.37 18.05
CA ALA A 183 -10.36 13.22 19.15
C ALA A 183 -11.81 13.25 18.64
N ASN A 184 -12.24 12.14 18.07
CA ASN A 184 -13.61 11.96 17.63
C ASN A 184 -14.58 12.00 18.83
N GLY A 185 -15.68 12.75 18.68
CA GLY A 185 -16.67 12.94 19.75
C GLY A 185 -16.42 14.13 20.65
N VAL A 186 -15.32 14.88 20.44
CA VAL A 186 -15.09 16.17 21.10
C VAL A 186 -15.76 17.25 20.28
N GLN A 187 -16.84 17.80 20.79
CA GLN A 187 -17.64 18.82 20.11
C GLN A 187 -17.31 20.25 20.57
N GLU A 188 -16.88 20.39 21.81
CA GLU A 188 -16.64 21.67 22.43
C GLU A 188 -15.16 21.87 22.80
N PRO A 189 -14.63 23.09 22.67
CA PRO A 189 -13.23 23.38 22.98
C PRO A 189 -12.82 23.02 24.40
N TRP A 190 -13.69 23.18 25.39
CA TRP A 190 -13.38 22.84 26.77
C TRP A 190 -13.17 21.34 26.99
N HIS A 191 -13.87 20.48 26.24
CA HIS A 191 -13.63 19.02 26.28
C HIS A 191 -12.21 18.71 25.74
N ALA A 192 -11.79 19.38 24.67
CA ALA A 192 -10.45 19.22 24.13
C ALA A 192 -9.36 19.69 25.12
N ILE A 193 -9.60 20.79 25.82
CA ILE A 193 -8.71 21.31 26.86
C ILE A 193 -8.62 20.30 28.02
N THR A 194 -9.75 19.79 28.49
CA THR A 194 -9.80 18.79 29.57
C THR A 194 -9.03 17.52 29.19
N LEU A 195 -9.24 17.02 27.98
CA LEU A 195 -8.47 15.89 27.45
C LEU A 195 -6.97 16.20 27.41
N GLY A 196 -6.60 17.38 26.94
CA GLY A 196 -5.20 17.82 26.92
C GLY A 196 -4.57 17.86 28.31
N GLN A 197 -5.32 18.36 29.33
CA GLN A 197 -4.86 18.36 30.71
C GLN A 197 -4.68 16.94 31.28
N GLN A 198 -5.60 16.02 30.96
CA GLN A 198 -5.48 14.62 31.36
C GLN A 198 -4.25 13.96 30.74
N VAL A 199 -4.01 14.22 29.45
CA VAL A 199 -2.81 13.74 28.74
C VAL A 199 -1.54 14.31 29.39
N LEU A 200 -1.48 15.62 29.66
CA LEU A 200 -0.34 16.24 30.32
C LEU A 200 -0.08 15.63 31.71
N THR A 201 -1.11 15.40 32.47
CA THR A 201 -1.00 14.82 33.82
C THR A 201 -0.38 13.43 33.77
N ILE A 202 -0.92 12.55 32.91
CA ILE A 202 -0.41 11.16 32.83
C ILE A 202 0.98 11.09 32.19
N MET A 203 1.26 11.96 31.24
CA MET A 203 2.57 12.03 30.58
C MET A 203 3.65 12.67 31.47
N SER A 204 3.30 13.40 32.51
CA SER A 204 4.24 14.01 33.47
C SER A 204 4.58 13.12 34.65
N GLU A 205 4.00 11.95 34.75
CA GLU A 205 4.32 10.97 35.79
C GLU A 205 5.74 10.43 35.61
N ARG A 206 6.41 10.19 36.74
CA ARG A 206 7.75 9.60 36.73
C ARG A 206 7.73 8.21 36.15
N LEU A 207 8.67 7.94 35.26
CA LEU A 207 8.84 6.65 34.60
C LEU A 207 10.17 6.02 35.01
N PRO A 208 10.14 4.84 35.60
CA PRO A 208 11.36 4.06 35.82
C PRO A 208 11.77 3.42 34.48
N ILE A 209 12.92 3.80 33.96
CA ILE A 209 13.58 3.17 32.83
C ILE A 209 14.86 2.51 33.32
N GLU A 210 14.81 1.20 33.57
CA GLU A 210 15.88 0.43 34.22
C GLU A 210 16.35 1.07 35.58
N ARG A 211 17.52 1.72 35.57
CA ARG A 211 18.08 2.38 36.75
C ARG A 211 17.88 3.90 36.80
N ILE A 212 17.21 4.44 35.79
CA ILE A 212 17.01 5.89 35.64
C ILE A 212 15.54 6.20 35.89
N GLN A 213 15.27 7.23 36.67
CA GLN A 213 13.92 7.79 36.79
C GLN A 213 13.81 9.02 35.93
N LEU A 214 12.97 8.94 34.88
CA LEU A 214 12.68 10.05 33.98
C LEU A 214 11.34 10.69 34.35
N ARG A 215 11.28 12.00 34.26
CA ARG A 215 10.04 12.76 34.32
C ARG A 215 9.78 13.34 32.93
N PRO A 216 8.86 12.76 32.16
CA PRO A 216 8.60 13.24 30.83
C PRO A 216 8.03 14.67 30.82
N HIS A 217 8.40 15.44 29.81
CA HIS A 217 7.87 16.76 29.53
C HIS A 217 7.23 16.76 28.15
N CYS A 218 5.98 17.23 28.08
CA CYS A 218 5.22 17.29 26.84
C CYS A 218 4.60 18.68 26.68
N SER A 219 4.49 19.09 25.43
CA SER A 219 3.71 20.25 25.00
C SER A 219 2.56 19.79 24.13
N ILE A 220 1.39 20.39 24.29
CA ILE A 220 0.18 20.01 23.55
C ILE A 220 -0.37 21.23 22.82
N GLY A 221 -0.71 21.05 21.55
CA GLY A 221 -1.48 21.97 20.75
C GLY A 221 -2.76 21.33 20.26
N VAL A 222 -3.85 22.06 20.29
CA VAL A 222 -5.17 21.58 19.87
C VAL A 222 -5.75 22.52 18.81
N ALA A 223 -6.32 21.95 17.77
CA ALA A 223 -7.13 22.65 16.79
C ALA A 223 -8.50 22.01 16.67
N MET A 224 -9.54 22.83 16.69
CA MET A 224 -10.92 22.37 16.49
C MET A 224 -11.30 22.42 15.01
N PHE A 225 -12.10 21.43 14.59
CA PHE A 225 -12.70 21.36 13.27
C PHE A 225 -14.23 21.46 13.39
N TYR A 226 -14.80 22.42 12.68
CA TYR A 226 -16.25 22.67 12.64
C TYR A 226 -16.83 22.53 11.21
N GLY A 227 -16.11 21.90 10.30
CA GLY A 227 -16.55 21.73 8.92
C GLY A 227 -16.07 22.78 7.93
N ASP A 228 -15.16 23.65 8.33
CA ASP A 228 -14.69 24.85 7.61
C ASP A 228 -13.24 24.77 7.12
N LEU A 229 -12.51 23.70 7.43
CA LEU A 229 -11.09 23.54 7.13
C LEU A 229 -10.83 22.33 6.26
N THR A 230 -9.72 22.36 5.53
CA THR A 230 -9.13 21.14 4.93
C THR A 230 -8.32 20.37 5.97
N ALA A 231 -8.02 19.10 5.70
CA ALA A 231 -7.18 18.28 6.57
C ALA A 231 -5.79 18.90 6.79
N GLU A 232 -5.18 19.46 5.75
CA GLU A 232 -3.89 20.13 5.83
C GLU A 232 -3.95 21.40 6.69
N GLN A 233 -5.01 22.20 6.54
CA GLN A 233 -5.20 23.41 7.35
C GLN A 233 -5.39 23.08 8.81
N LEU A 234 -6.20 22.05 9.12
CA LEU A 234 -6.41 21.59 10.50
C LEU A 234 -5.10 21.07 11.12
N TYR A 235 -4.36 20.27 10.37
CA TYR A 235 -3.05 19.78 10.79
C TYR A 235 -2.05 20.93 11.06
N SER A 236 -1.95 21.88 10.15
CA SER A 236 -1.08 23.05 10.28
C SER A 236 -1.43 23.90 11.51
N ARG A 237 -2.72 24.12 11.78
CA ARG A 237 -3.18 24.84 12.98
C ARG A 237 -2.80 24.11 14.27
N ALA A 238 -2.98 22.79 14.32
CA ALA A 238 -2.62 22.01 15.50
C ALA A 238 -1.10 22.00 15.77
N ILE A 239 -0.29 21.85 14.71
CA ILE A 239 1.18 21.97 14.80
C ILE A 239 1.60 23.36 15.31
N SER A 240 1.04 24.43 14.77
CA SER A 240 1.35 25.81 15.19
C SER A 240 0.97 26.04 16.65
N ALA A 241 -0.16 25.49 17.10
CA ALA A 241 -0.57 25.55 18.50
C ALA A 241 0.41 24.82 19.43
N ALA A 242 0.86 23.63 19.05
CA ALA A 242 1.87 22.85 19.81
C ALA A 242 3.20 23.58 19.88
N PHE A 243 3.65 24.17 18.77
CA PHE A 243 4.85 25.00 18.73
C PHE A 243 4.77 26.21 19.67
N THR A 244 3.64 26.89 19.66
CA THR A 244 3.39 28.05 20.54
C THR A 244 3.38 27.64 22.02
N ALA A 245 2.71 26.54 22.35
CA ALA A 245 2.68 26.01 23.73
C ALA A 245 4.09 25.69 24.25
N ARG A 246 4.93 25.10 23.40
CA ARG A 246 6.33 24.83 23.73
C ARG A 246 7.14 26.07 24.01
N HIS A 247 7.01 27.13 23.20
CA HIS A 247 7.75 28.36 23.34
C HIS A 247 7.35 29.12 24.59
N LYS A 248 6.04 29.21 24.88
CA LYS A 248 5.53 29.86 26.11
C LYS A 248 6.08 29.19 27.38
N ARG A 249 6.23 27.87 27.37
CA ARG A 249 6.77 27.12 28.52
C ARG A 249 8.26 27.41 28.77
N LYS A 250 9.04 27.64 27.72
CA LYS A 250 10.45 28.06 27.83
C LYS A 250 10.64 29.50 28.33
N ASN A 251 9.66 30.34 28.12
CA ASN A 251 9.69 31.75 28.54
C ASN A 251 9.13 31.98 29.96
N LEU A 252 8.71 30.92 30.66
CA LEU A 252 8.23 30.93 32.05
C LEU A 252 9.24 30.36 33.06
N VAL A 253 10.52 30.35 32.67
CA VAL A 253 11.63 30.06 33.58
C VAL A 253 12.30 31.37 34.01
#